data_36e4d97c6019233c2fea1b3690f091d6
#
_entry.id   36e4d97c6019233c2fea1b3690f091d6
#
_cell.length_a   1.000
_cell.length_b   1.000
_cell.length_c   1.000
_cell.angle_alpha   90.00
_cell.angle_beta   90.00
_cell.angle_gamma   90.00
#
_symmetry.space_group_name_H-M   'P 1'
#
loop_
_entity.id
_entity.type
_entity.pdbx_description
1 polymer ?
#
loop_
_entity_poly.entity_id
_entity_poly.type
_entity_poly.pdbx_seq_one_letter_code
_entity_poly.pdbx_strand_id
1 'polypeptide(L)'
;MFEYSRRIQFYETDLMRIVHHSNYLRFFEEARVAWAVQRQLIDWRDPHSAAAFAVLGTEVRHLLPCRFGDTIKIQVQARLTGVRVVFEYKMWKKKQLVSEGRTEHVNLGPDLKLQRPTPELKQCMEKEQWNETWLLNL
;
A
#
# COMPACT_ATOMS: atom_id res chain seq x y z
N MET A 1 -9.83 -8.70 6.00
CA MET A 1 -8.75 -7.75 5.70
C MET A 1 -8.14 -8.09 4.36
N PHE A 2 -7.83 -7.10 3.55
CA PHE A 2 -7.22 -7.31 2.24
C PHE A 2 -5.78 -7.81 2.38
N GLU A 3 -5.43 -8.80 1.55
CA GLU A 3 -4.10 -9.39 1.53
C GLU A 3 -3.58 -9.49 0.10
N TYR A 4 -2.30 -9.23 -0.07
CA TYR A 4 -1.57 -9.33 -1.33
C TYR A 4 -0.31 -10.15 -1.10
N SER A 5 -0.06 -11.15 -1.95
CA SER A 5 1.12 -12.02 -1.82
C SER A 5 1.97 -11.93 -3.08
N ARG A 6 3.29 -11.97 -2.89
CA ARG A 6 4.25 -12.01 -3.98
C ARG A 6 5.55 -12.69 -3.54
N ARG A 7 6.36 -13.06 -4.52
CA ARG A 7 7.69 -13.62 -4.27
C ARG A 7 8.75 -12.54 -4.50
N ILE A 8 9.77 -12.51 -3.64
CA ILE A 8 10.93 -11.62 -3.79
C ILE A 8 11.74 -12.05 -5.02
N GLN A 9 12.05 -11.10 -5.90
CA GLN A 9 12.84 -11.31 -7.11
C GLN A 9 14.32 -11.03 -6.83
N PHE A 10 15.20 -11.62 -7.62
CA PHE A 10 16.64 -11.45 -7.46
C PHE A 10 17.06 -9.98 -7.57
N TYR A 11 16.51 -9.24 -8.54
CA TYR A 11 16.85 -7.84 -8.77
C TYR A 11 16.40 -6.90 -7.65
N GLU A 12 15.63 -7.39 -6.71
CA GLU A 12 15.17 -6.61 -5.56
C GLU A 12 16.13 -6.69 -4.37
N THR A 13 17.18 -7.52 -4.48
CA THR A 13 18.18 -7.70 -3.44
C THR A 13 19.43 -6.86 -3.71
N ASP A 14 20.25 -6.69 -2.68
CA ASP A 14 21.50 -5.93 -2.74
C ASP A 14 22.73 -6.82 -2.42
N LEU A 15 23.89 -6.20 -2.27
CA LEU A 15 25.14 -6.92 -1.97
C LEU A 15 25.09 -7.66 -0.64
N MET A 16 24.20 -7.31 0.28
CA MET A 16 24.00 -8.05 1.52
C MET A 16 23.11 -9.27 1.33
N ARG A 17 22.61 -9.50 0.11
CA ARG A 17 21.72 -10.61 -0.27
C ARG A 17 20.37 -10.53 0.43
N ILE A 18 19.95 -9.34 0.81
CA ILE A 18 18.61 -9.05 1.36
C ILE A 18 17.92 -8.03 0.48
N VAL A 19 16.61 -7.91 0.61
CA VAL A 19 15.84 -6.92 -0.12
C VAL A 19 16.34 -5.52 0.21
N HIS A 20 16.63 -4.73 -0.83
CA HIS A 20 17.04 -3.34 -0.66
C HIS A 20 15.85 -2.52 -0.12
N HIS A 21 16.14 -1.63 0.81
CA HIS A 21 15.10 -0.87 1.51
C HIS A 21 14.16 -0.07 0.58
N SER A 22 14.66 0.37 -0.58
CA SER A 22 13.85 1.11 -1.56
C SER A 22 12.66 0.30 -2.10
N ASN A 23 12.72 -1.02 -2.03
CA ASN A 23 11.69 -1.88 -2.59
C ASN A 23 10.46 -2.01 -1.69
N TYR A 24 10.57 -1.72 -0.40
CA TYR A 24 9.43 -1.90 0.52
C TYR A 24 8.26 -0.97 0.16
N LEU A 25 8.55 0.28 -0.17
CA LEU A 25 7.51 1.21 -0.63
C LEU A 25 6.89 0.77 -1.95
N ARG A 26 7.68 0.14 -2.84
CA ARG A 26 7.17 -0.43 -4.09
C ARG A 26 6.25 -1.62 -3.82
N PHE A 27 6.59 -2.47 -2.87
CA PHE A 27 5.73 -3.59 -2.48
C PHE A 27 4.41 -3.10 -1.88
N PHE A 28 4.46 -2.05 -1.06
CA PHE A 28 3.25 -1.44 -0.52
C PHE A 28 2.40 -0.82 -1.63
N GLU A 29 3.03 -0.21 -2.64
CA GLU A 29 2.32 0.30 -3.81
C GLU A 29 1.63 -0.83 -4.59
N GLU A 30 2.32 -1.95 -4.82
CA GLU A 30 1.71 -3.12 -5.47
C GLU A 30 0.47 -3.59 -4.70
N ALA A 31 0.58 -3.68 -3.39
CA ALA A 31 -0.54 -4.10 -2.54
C ALA A 31 -1.68 -3.09 -2.58
N ARG A 32 -1.39 -1.79 -2.56
CA ARG A 32 -2.38 -0.72 -2.64
C ARG A 32 -3.10 -0.73 -3.99
N VAL A 33 -2.35 -0.90 -5.09
CA VAL A 33 -2.92 -0.99 -6.44
C VAL A 33 -3.82 -2.22 -6.55
N ALA A 34 -3.38 -3.37 -6.05
CA ALA A 34 -4.20 -4.59 -6.03
C ALA A 34 -5.48 -4.39 -5.20
N TRP A 35 -5.39 -3.70 -4.07
CA TRP A 35 -6.53 -3.30 -3.27
C TRP A 35 -7.52 -2.45 -4.09
N ALA A 36 -7.01 -1.44 -4.79
CA ALA A 36 -7.84 -0.53 -5.59
C ALA A 36 -8.50 -1.25 -6.77
N VAL A 37 -7.79 -2.17 -7.41
CA VAL A 37 -8.34 -2.98 -8.51
C VAL A 37 -9.48 -3.87 -8.00
N GLN A 38 -9.29 -4.55 -6.87
CA GLN A 38 -10.33 -5.41 -6.31
C GLN A 38 -11.60 -4.61 -5.98
N ARG A 39 -11.46 -3.36 -5.57
CA ARG A 39 -12.58 -2.49 -5.22
C ARG A 39 -13.10 -1.68 -6.39
N GLN A 40 -12.64 -1.99 -7.60
CA GLN A 40 -13.09 -1.36 -8.85
C GLN A 40 -12.84 0.15 -8.91
N LEU A 41 -11.84 0.62 -8.16
CA LEU A 41 -11.36 2.00 -8.23
C LEU A 41 -10.37 2.21 -9.35
N ILE A 42 -9.70 1.15 -9.81
CA ILE A 42 -8.76 1.13 -10.92
C ILE A 42 -9.14 -0.03 -11.86
N ASP A 43 -9.20 0.27 -13.16
CA ASP A 43 -9.32 -0.75 -14.21
C ASP A 43 -8.01 -0.79 -14.99
N TRP A 44 -7.33 -1.93 -15.01
CA TRP A 44 -6.08 -2.12 -15.75
C TRP A 44 -6.21 -1.82 -17.24
N ARG A 45 -7.41 -1.98 -17.81
CA ARG A 45 -7.68 -1.81 -19.23
C ARG A 45 -7.96 -0.37 -19.62
N ASP A 46 -8.20 0.49 -18.63
CA ASP A 46 -8.48 1.91 -18.84
C ASP A 46 -7.54 2.75 -17.97
N PRO A 47 -6.44 3.28 -18.56
CA PRO A 47 -5.49 4.09 -17.81
C PRO A 47 -6.10 5.39 -17.26
N HIS A 48 -7.24 5.84 -17.80
CA HIS A 48 -7.93 7.03 -17.31
C HIS A 48 -8.81 6.75 -16.08
N SER A 49 -9.05 5.47 -15.75
CA SER A 49 -9.80 5.10 -14.55
C SER A 49 -8.96 5.19 -13.28
N ALA A 50 -7.65 5.30 -13.43
CA ALA A 50 -6.75 5.32 -12.28
C ALA A 50 -7.01 6.55 -11.41
N ALA A 51 -7.31 6.31 -10.14
CA ALA A 51 -7.36 7.38 -9.16
C ALA A 51 -5.95 7.96 -9.00
N ALA A 52 -5.82 9.26 -9.24
CA ALA A 52 -4.52 9.95 -9.17
C ALA A 52 -4.21 10.29 -7.71
N PHE A 53 -3.81 9.30 -6.93
CA PHE A 53 -3.41 9.49 -5.55
C PHE A 53 -1.96 9.97 -5.47
N ALA A 54 -1.77 11.25 -5.17
CA ALA A 54 -0.45 11.79 -4.91
C ALA A 54 0.00 11.42 -3.50
N VAL A 55 1.25 11.03 -3.36
CA VAL A 55 1.83 10.66 -2.06
C VAL A 55 2.21 11.93 -1.30
N LEU A 56 1.68 12.09 -0.09
CA LEU A 56 2.05 13.19 0.82
C LEU A 56 3.11 12.78 1.82
N GLY A 57 3.09 11.54 2.26
CA GLY A 57 4.02 11.06 3.27
C GLY A 57 4.12 9.56 3.27
N THR A 58 5.28 9.07 3.69
CA THR A 58 5.58 7.64 3.80
C THR A 58 6.34 7.38 5.08
N GLU A 59 6.01 6.27 5.75
CA GLU A 59 6.76 5.76 6.88
C GLU A 59 6.93 4.26 6.71
N VAL A 60 8.13 3.76 6.95
CA VAL A 60 8.43 2.33 6.91
C VAL A 60 9.31 1.98 8.09
N ARG A 61 8.95 0.92 8.80
CA ARG A 61 9.79 0.31 9.82
C ARG A 61 10.23 -1.06 9.34
N HIS A 62 11.55 -1.26 9.27
CA HIS A 62 12.16 -2.53 8.88
C HIS A 62 12.47 -3.32 10.13
N LEU A 63 11.92 -4.53 10.25
CA LEU A 63 12.06 -5.37 11.45
C LEU A 63 12.93 -6.60 11.20
N LEU A 64 12.73 -7.27 10.06
CA LEU A 64 13.47 -8.47 9.67
C LEU A 64 13.81 -8.42 8.18
N PRO A 65 14.94 -9.01 7.76
CA PRO A 65 15.28 -9.03 6.34
C PRO A 65 14.44 -10.04 5.56
N CYS A 66 14.25 -9.75 4.27
CA CYS A 66 13.72 -10.70 3.29
C CYS A 66 14.80 -10.99 2.27
N ARG A 67 14.75 -12.20 1.67
CA ARG A 67 15.73 -12.70 0.73
C ARG A 67 15.08 -13.13 -0.57
N PHE A 68 15.90 -13.29 -1.60
CA PHE A 68 15.47 -13.84 -2.88
C PHE A 68 14.68 -15.14 -2.68
N GLY A 69 13.55 -15.23 -3.33
CA GLY A 69 12.70 -16.42 -3.29
C GLY A 69 11.72 -16.49 -2.12
N ASP A 70 11.86 -15.63 -1.13
CA ASP A 70 10.88 -15.55 -0.04
C ASP A 70 9.51 -15.14 -0.60
N THR A 71 8.45 -15.77 -0.09
CA THR A 71 7.09 -15.34 -0.34
C THR A 71 6.67 -14.42 0.79
N ILE A 72 6.24 -13.21 0.43
CA ILE A 72 5.73 -12.23 1.39
C ILE A 72 4.25 -12.04 1.20
N LYS A 73 3.57 -11.74 2.31
CA LYS A 73 2.15 -11.41 2.33
C LYS A 73 2.00 -10.02 2.96
N ILE A 74 1.29 -9.14 2.28
CA ILE A 74 1.05 -7.78 2.74
C ILE A 74 -0.43 -7.63 3.05
N GLN A 75 -0.73 -7.31 4.29
CA GLN A 75 -2.06 -6.94 4.73
C GLN A 75 -2.20 -5.43 4.64
N VAL A 76 -3.37 -4.99 4.21
CA VAL A 76 -3.64 -3.56 3.97
C VAL A 76 -4.93 -3.18 4.66
N GLN A 77 -4.89 -2.07 5.38
CA GLN A 77 -6.11 -1.37 5.77
C GLN A 77 -6.06 0.06 5.23
N ALA A 78 -7.23 0.64 4.98
CA ALA A 78 -7.35 1.96 4.38
C ALA A 78 -8.47 2.75 5.05
N ARG A 79 -8.29 4.06 5.16
CA ARG A 79 -9.34 4.96 5.61
C ARG A 79 -9.27 6.29 4.88
N LEU A 80 -10.41 6.97 4.85
CA LEU A 80 -10.51 8.34 4.38
C LEU A 80 -10.66 9.27 5.58
N THR A 81 -9.78 10.24 5.69
CA THR A 81 -9.81 11.26 6.74
C THR A 81 -9.83 12.63 6.06
N GLY A 82 -11.02 13.25 5.99
CA GLY A 82 -11.18 14.47 5.22
C GLY A 82 -10.92 14.24 3.75
N VAL A 83 -9.88 14.89 3.22
CA VAL A 83 -9.45 14.72 1.82
C VAL A 83 -8.28 13.74 1.66
N ARG A 84 -7.77 13.19 2.77
CA ARG A 84 -6.61 12.29 2.77
C ARG A 84 -7.04 10.84 2.81
N VAL A 85 -6.39 10.04 1.98
CA VAL A 85 -6.50 8.58 2.02
C VAL A 85 -5.26 8.05 2.71
N VAL A 86 -5.46 7.30 3.78
CA VAL A 86 -4.37 6.71 4.57
C VAL A 86 -4.41 5.21 4.38
N PHE A 87 -3.27 4.65 4.02
CA PHE A 87 -3.06 3.20 3.97
C PHE A 87 -2.06 2.80 5.03
N GLU A 88 -2.34 1.68 5.68
CA GLU A 88 -1.40 1.02 6.58
C GLU A 88 -1.16 -0.39 6.10
N TYR A 89 0.07 -0.87 6.31
CA TYR A 89 0.53 -2.15 5.78
C TYR A 89 1.25 -2.94 6.84
N LYS A 90 1.04 -4.26 6.84
CA LYS A 90 1.90 -5.23 7.54
C LYS A 90 2.41 -6.23 6.52
N MET A 91 3.72 -6.39 6.47
CA MET A 91 4.37 -7.36 5.60
C MET A 91 4.86 -8.53 6.41
N TRP A 92 4.47 -9.72 6.00
CA TRP A 92 4.77 -10.98 6.69
C TRP A 92 5.57 -11.91 5.78
N LYS A 93 6.53 -12.59 6.39
CA LYS A 93 7.15 -13.77 5.82
C LYS A 93 6.77 -14.95 6.73
N LYS A 94 5.89 -15.84 6.24
CA LYS A 94 5.26 -16.87 7.07
C LYS A 94 4.58 -16.22 8.28
N LYS A 95 4.97 -16.57 9.50
CA LYS A 95 4.38 -16.02 10.73
C LYS A 95 5.20 -14.86 11.31
N GLN A 96 6.24 -14.41 10.61
CA GLN A 96 7.12 -13.35 11.10
C GLN A 96 6.75 -12.02 10.46
N LEU A 97 6.54 -10.99 11.29
CA LEU A 97 6.35 -9.62 10.82
C LEU A 97 7.71 -9.07 10.39
N VAL A 98 7.83 -8.71 9.11
CA VAL A 98 9.10 -8.21 8.56
C VAL A 98 9.12 -6.70 8.39
N SER A 99 7.96 -6.08 8.21
CA SER A 99 7.88 -4.63 8.04
C SER A 99 6.49 -4.12 8.35
N GLU A 100 6.41 -2.88 8.81
CA GLU A 100 5.17 -2.11 8.88
C GLU A 100 5.34 -0.81 8.11
N GLY A 101 4.25 -0.32 7.52
CA GLY A 101 4.30 0.92 6.76
C GLY A 101 3.00 1.71 6.84
N ARG A 102 3.10 3.00 6.53
CA ARG A 102 1.98 3.91 6.38
C ARG A 102 2.26 4.84 5.23
N THR A 103 1.26 5.07 4.38
CA THR A 103 1.33 6.07 3.32
C THR A 103 0.09 6.94 3.36
N GLU A 104 0.27 8.24 3.14
CA GLU A 104 -0.82 9.21 3.08
C GLU A 104 -0.88 9.81 1.68
N HIS A 105 -2.10 9.99 1.19
CA HIS A 105 -2.35 10.42 -0.19
C HIS A 105 -3.46 11.45 -0.24
N VAL A 106 -3.43 12.25 -1.32
CA VAL A 106 -4.57 13.09 -1.73
C VAL A 106 -4.90 12.81 -3.18
N ASN A 107 -6.15 13.03 -3.55
CA ASN A 107 -6.59 12.89 -4.94
C ASN A 107 -6.28 14.17 -5.70
N LEU A 108 -5.64 14.04 -6.89
CA LEU A 108 -5.35 15.15 -7.77
C LEU A 108 -6.15 15.01 -9.07
N GLY A 109 -6.62 16.15 -9.60
CA GLY A 109 -7.18 16.21 -10.93
C GLY A 109 -6.12 16.26 -12.03
N PRO A 110 -6.56 16.29 -13.32
CA PRO A 110 -5.64 16.36 -14.46
C PRO A 110 -4.73 17.61 -14.45
N ASP A 111 -5.17 18.66 -13.77
CA ASP A 111 -4.42 19.91 -13.61
C ASP A 111 -3.46 19.89 -12.41
N LEU A 112 -3.32 18.71 -11.75
CA LEU A 112 -2.51 18.49 -10.54
C LEU A 112 -3.00 19.30 -9.33
N LYS A 113 -4.25 19.77 -9.36
CA LYS A 113 -4.87 20.42 -8.22
C LYS A 113 -5.62 19.45 -7.35
N LEU A 114 -5.65 19.73 -6.05
CA LEU A 114 -6.36 18.93 -5.08
C LEU A 114 -7.83 18.78 -5.45
N GLN A 115 -8.31 17.56 -5.47
CA GLN A 115 -9.73 17.25 -5.65
C GLN A 115 -10.30 16.60 -4.40
N ARG A 116 -11.58 16.86 -4.16
CA ARG A 116 -12.32 16.16 -3.11
C ARG A 116 -12.49 14.69 -3.49
N PRO A 117 -12.58 13.80 -2.51
CA PRO A 117 -12.85 12.39 -2.77
C PRO A 117 -14.13 12.23 -3.61
N THR A 118 -14.07 11.32 -4.60
CA THR A 118 -15.24 11.00 -5.42
C THR A 118 -16.30 10.27 -4.58
N PRO A 119 -17.58 10.28 -4.99
CA PRO A 119 -18.61 9.48 -4.33
C PRO A 119 -18.27 7.99 -4.29
N GLU A 120 -17.65 7.45 -5.35
CA GLU A 120 -17.24 6.06 -5.42
C GLU A 120 -16.19 5.73 -4.36
N LEU A 121 -15.22 6.61 -4.19
CA LEU A 121 -14.18 6.44 -3.16
C LEU A 121 -14.79 6.50 -1.76
N LYS A 122 -15.66 7.48 -1.51
CA LYS A 122 -16.34 7.60 -0.22
C LYS A 122 -17.13 6.36 0.13
N GLN A 123 -17.92 5.83 -0.82
CA GLN A 123 -18.71 4.62 -0.62
C GLN A 123 -17.81 3.41 -0.35
N CYS A 124 -16.71 3.30 -1.08
CA CYS A 124 -15.73 2.25 -0.88
C CYS A 124 -15.15 2.31 0.54
N MET A 125 -14.75 3.48 0.98
CA MET A 125 -14.10 3.67 2.28
C MET A 125 -15.05 3.45 3.45
N GLU A 126 -16.34 3.71 3.29
CA GLU A 126 -17.36 3.44 4.32
C GLU A 126 -17.46 1.96 4.65
N LYS A 127 -17.10 1.09 3.71
CA LYS A 127 -17.13 -0.37 3.89
C LYS A 127 -15.84 -0.93 4.45
N GLU A 128 -14.78 -0.13 4.49
CA GLU A 128 -13.50 -0.58 4.98
C GLU A 128 -13.48 -0.58 6.52
N GLN A 129 -12.86 -1.60 7.07
CA GLN A 129 -12.64 -1.69 8.51
C GLN A 129 -11.30 -1.05 8.84
N TRP A 130 -11.25 -0.31 9.94
CA TRP A 130 -10.03 0.35 10.40
C TRP A 130 -9.81 0.07 11.88
N ASN A 131 -8.59 -0.33 12.22
CA ASN A 131 -8.14 -0.53 13.59
C ASN A 131 -7.03 0.47 13.90
N GLU A 132 -7.30 1.42 14.78
CA GLU A 132 -6.36 2.48 15.15
C GLU A 132 -5.06 1.97 15.76
N THR A 133 -5.10 0.82 16.40
CA THR A 133 -3.95 0.24 17.12
C THR A 133 -3.34 -0.94 16.38
N TRP A 134 -3.61 -1.07 15.08
CA TRP A 134 -3.14 -2.22 14.32
C TRP A 134 -1.63 -2.22 14.11
N LEU A 135 -1.04 -1.07 13.78
CA LEU A 135 0.41 -0.94 13.68
C LEU A 135 1.01 -0.84 15.08
N LEU A 136 2.10 -1.56 15.30
CA LEU A 136 2.75 -1.65 16.61
C LEU A 136 4.10 -0.94 16.64
N ASN A 137 4.70 -0.64 15.49
CA ASN A 137 6.08 -0.18 15.37
C ASN A 137 6.21 1.19 14.71
N LEU A 138 5.11 1.80 14.35
CA LEU A 138 5.09 3.17 13.80
C LEU A 138 4.50 4.15 14.78
#